data_47c1d0ad13cfa0131cac3a07f8d44d56
#
_entry.id   47c1d0ad13cfa0131cac3a07f8d44d56
#
_cell.length_a   1.000
_cell.length_b   1.000
_cell.length_c   1.000
_cell.angle_alpha   90.00
_cell.angle_beta   90.00
_cell.angle_gamma   90.00
#
_symmetry.space_group_name_H-M   'P 1'
#
loop_
_entity.id
_entity.type
_entity.pdbx_description
1 polymer ?
#
loop_
_entity_poly.entity_id
_entity_poly.type
_entity_poly.pdbx_seq_one_letter_code
_entity_poly.pdbx_strand_id
1 'polypeptide(L)'
;LRENGLNNIVVYNLIDNSSQSINFPEPVYSIYLMGNPEYQSNTIRYNYTSLNRPSTLYEYNMESQETTKLKEQEVPSGFNPDDYTVERLWAESHDGTLVPMAIVYKKGLRKNGKNPALLYSYGSYGYSSDVFFSPALYSLIDRGFVYAIAQIRGGSDLGEQWYEDGKLLNKINTF
;
A
#
# COMPACT_ATOMS: atom_id res chain seq x y z
N LEU A 1 4.89 -6.00 -10.88
CA LEU A 1 6.16 -5.33 -10.59
C LEU A 1 6.06 -4.59 -9.26
N ARG A 2 7.11 -4.69 -8.42
CA ARG A 2 7.21 -3.89 -7.19
C ARG A 2 8.33 -2.85 -7.38
N GLU A 3 8.02 -1.60 -7.11
CA GLU A 3 8.95 -0.49 -7.23
C GLU A 3 8.83 0.43 -6.02
N ASN A 4 9.94 0.75 -5.38
CA ASN A 4 9.96 1.55 -4.15
C ASN A 4 9.00 1.03 -3.06
N GLY A 5 8.79 -0.31 -2.96
CA GLY A 5 7.90 -0.93 -1.99
C GLY A 5 6.41 -0.90 -2.35
N LEU A 6 6.02 -0.39 -3.52
CA LEU A 6 4.64 -0.41 -4.02
C LEU A 6 4.50 -1.35 -5.21
N ASN A 7 3.42 -2.12 -5.24
CA ASN A 7 3.08 -2.96 -6.38
C ASN A 7 2.50 -2.10 -7.52
N ASN A 8 2.94 -2.38 -8.74
CA ASN A 8 2.46 -1.71 -9.96
C ASN A 8 1.94 -2.75 -10.96
N ILE A 9 0.94 -2.38 -11.74
CA ILE A 9 0.48 -3.14 -12.89
C ILE A 9 0.99 -2.45 -14.14
N VAL A 10 1.75 -3.20 -14.95
CA VAL A 10 2.24 -2.75 -16.25
C VAL A 10 1.69 -3.67 -17.32
N VAL A 11 1.05 -3.11 -18.31
CA VAL A 11 0.53 -3.82 -19.49
C VAL A 11 1.54 -3.66 -20.63
N TYR A 12 2.01 -4.78 -21.17
CA TYR A 12 2.93 -4.81 -22.30
C TYR A 12 2.20 -5.22 -23.56
N ASN A 13 2.33 -4.46 -24.64
CA ASN A 13 1.90 -4.86 -25.97
C ASN A 13 3.04 -5.65 -26.65
N LEU A 14 2.80 -6.94 -26.90
CA LEU A 14 3.81 -7.84 -27.47
C LEU A 14 4.02 -7.66 -28.98
N ILE A 15 3.19 -6.85 -29.64
CA ILE A 15 3.30 -6.58 -31.09
C ILE A 15 4.31 -5.45 -31.35
N ASP A 16 4.20 -4.35 -30.61
CA ASP A 16 5.02 -3.15 -30.80
C ASP A 16 6.00 -2.89 -29.66
N ASN A 17 6.02 -3.77 -28.64
CA ASN A 17 6.84 -3.66 -27.43
C ASN A 17 6.56 -2.38 -26.60
N SER A 18 5.43 -1.73 -26.80
CA SER A 18 5.02 -0.62 -25.94
C SER A 18 4.56 -1.12 -24.57
N SER A 19 4.60 -0.25 -23.58
CA SER A 19 4.10 -0.55 -22.26
C SER A 19 3.35 0.64 -21.67
N GLN A 20 2.37 0.35 -20.82
CA GLN A 20 1.62 1.34 -20.07
C GLN A 20 1.43 0.90 -18.63
N SER A 21 1.57 1.84 -17.70
CA SER A 21 1.35 1.60 -16.27
C SER A 21 -0.03 2.10 -15.86
N ILE A 22 -0.71 1.33 -15.01
CA ILE A 22 -1.94 1.80 -14.37
C ILE A 22 -1.54 2.69 -13.19
N ASN A 23 -2.02 3.94 -13.21
CA ASN A 23 -1.75 4.91 -12.15
C ASN A 23 -2.80 4.83 -11.05
N PHE A 24 -2.36 4.97 -9.80
CA PHE A 24 -3.22 4.93 -8.62
C PHE A 24 -3.14 6.28 -7.87
N PRO A 25 -4.27 6.79 -7.34
CA PRO A 25 -4.34 8.15 -6.81
C PRO A 25 -3.68 8.33 -5.44
N GLU A 26 -3.65 7.31 -4.60
CA GLU A 26 -3.08 7.41 -3.26
C GLU A 26 -1.56 7.23 -3.27
N PRO A 27 -0.82 7.92 -2.37
CA PRO A 27 0.65 7.81 -2.30
C PRO A 27 1.11 6.45 -1.76
N VAL A 28 0.22 5.70 -1.10
CA VAL A 28 0.45 4.35 -0.60
C VAL A 28 -0.79 3.50 -0.82
N TYR A 29 -0.61 2.36 -1.42
CA TYR A 29 -1.71 1.45 -1.77
C TYR A 29 -1.20 0.01 -1.91
N SER A 30 -2.13 -0.91 -1.97
CA SER A 30 -1.88 -2.30 -2.35
C SER A 30 -2.81 -2.72 -3.47
N ILE A 31 -2.29 -3.50 -4.40
CA ILE A 31 -3.02 -4.06 -5.53
C ILE A 31 -2.75 -5.56 -5.64
N TYR A 32 -3.78 -6.29 -6.00
CA TYR A 32 -3.71 -7.74 -6.20
C TYR A 32 -4.46 -8.09 -7.47
N LEU A 33 -3.77 -8.71 -8.43
CA LEU A 33 -4.45 -9.26 -9.61
C LEU A 33 -5.43 -10.35 -9.16
N MET A 34 -6.65 -10.28 -9.67
CA MET A 34 -7.66 -11.30 -9.45
C MET A 34 -7.52 -12.43 -10.46
N GLY A 35 -8.29 -13.50 -10.30
CA GLY A 35 -8.36 -14.54 -11.32
C GLY A 35 -8.85 -13.97 -12.65
N ASN A 36 -8.01 -14.05 -13.68
CA ASN A 36 -8.28 -13.60 -15.05
C ASN A 36 -8.10 -14.83 -15.97
N PRO A 37 -9.07 -15.77 -16.01
CA PRO A 37 -8.90 -17.07 -16.68
C PRO A 37 -8.98 -16.99 -18.21
N GLU A 38 -9.57 -15.94 -18.76
CA GLU A 38 -9.79 -15.80 -20.19
C GLU A 38 -8.52 -15.28 -20.89
N TYR A 39 -7.90 -16.12 -21.71
CA TYR A 39 -6.68 -15.76 -22.43
C TYR A 39 -6.88 -14.63 -23.45
N GLN A 40 -8.03 -14.63 -24.15
CA GLN A 40 -8.35 -13.63 -25.18
C GLN A 40 -9.15 -12.44 -24.64
N SER A 41 -8.94 -12.07 -23.37
CA SER A 41 -9.62 -10.94 -22.76
C SER A 41 -8.85 -9.64 -22.99
N ASN A 42 -9.56 -8.57 -23.33
CA ASN A 42 -9.03 -7.20 -23.36
C ASN A 42 -9.11 -6.53 -21.99
N THR A 43 -9.63 -7.23 -20.98
CA THR A 43 -9.77 -6.67 -19.62
C THR A 43 -9.03 -7.51 -18.61
N ILE A 44 -8.53 -6.85 -17.59
CA ILE A 44 -7.97 -7.46 -16.37
C ILE A 44 -8.69 -6.95 -15.13
N ARG A 45 -8.85 -7.82 -14.15
CA ARG A 45 -9.43 -7.46 -12.85
C ARG A 45 -8.37 -7.44 -11.78
N TYR A 46 -8.45 -6.42 -10.95
CA TYR A 46 -7.58 -6.30 -9.79
C TYR A 46 -8.34 -5.73 -8.60
N ASN A 47 -7.89 -6.10 -7.41
CA ASN A 47 -8.34 -5.49 -6.17
C ASN A 47 -7.36 -4.37 -5.81
N TYR A 48 -7.91 -3.24 -5.38
CA TYR A 48 -7.18 -2.07 -4.92
C TYR A 48 -7.62 -1.68 -3.51
N THR A 49 -6.68 -1.32 -2.67
CA THR A 49 -6.95 -0.78 -1.33
C THR A 49 -5.84 0.18 -0.91
N SER A 50 -6.16 1.11 -0.03
CA SER A 50 -5.19 1.96 0.66
C SER A 50 -5.57 2.06 2.13
N LEU A 51 -4.78 2.75 2.95
CA LEU A 51 -5.14 2.96 4.35
C LEU A 51 -6.51 3.62 4.49
N ASN A 52 -6.84 4.60 3.62
CA ASN A 52 -8.14 5.32 3.62
C ASN A 52 -9.07 4.93 2.46
N ARG A 53 -8.79 3.86 1.72
CA ARG A 53 -9.67 3.37 0.64
C ARG A 53 -10.09 1.94 0.91
N PRO A 54 -11.41 1.69 1.11
CA PRO A 54 -11.95 0.34 1.21
C PRO A 54 -11.53 -0.52 0.03
N SER A 55 -11.38 -1.82 0.29
CA SER A 55 -11.04 -2.79 -0.74
C SER A 55 -12.03 -2.70 -1.90
N THR A 56 -11.53 -2.44 -3.10
CA THR A 56 -12.34 -2.17 -4.28
C THR A 56 -11.88 -3.04 -5.45
N LEU A 57 -12.81 -3.77 -6.04
CA LEU A 57 -12.60 -4.55 -7.25
C LEU A 57 -12.79 -3.65 -8.47
N TYR A 58 -11.77 -3.59 -9.30
CA TYR A 58 -11.78 -2.86 -10.56
C TYR A 58 -11.60 -3.81 -11.74
N GLU A 59 -12.16 -3.41 -12.88
CA GLU A 59 -11.85 -3.96 -14.20
C GLU A 59 -11.20 -2.87 -15.05
N TYR A 60 -10.07 -3.20 -15.64
CA TYR A 60 -9.31 -2.30 -16.50
C TYR A 60 -9.32 -2.85 -17.93
N ASN A 61 -9.71 -2.04 -18.90
CA ASN A 61 -9.65 -2.36 -20.30
C ASN A 61 -8.28 -1.95 -20.85
N MET A 62 -7.52 -2.91 -21.35
CA MET A 62 -6.13 -2.71 -21.81
C MET A 62 -6.05 -1.92 -23.12
N GLU A 63 -7.13 -1.87 -23.93
CA GLU A 63 -7.19 -1.11 -25.18
C GLU A 63 -7.63 0.33 -24.95
N SER A 64 -8.80 0.53 -24.29
CA SER A 64 -9.34 1.88 -24.03
C SER A 64 -8.66 2.59 -22.85
N GLN A 65 -7.91 1.85 -22.01
CA GLN A 65 -7.28 2.33 -20.79
C GLN A 65 -8.27 2.83 -19.73
N GLU A 66 -9.52 2.43 -19.85
CA GLU A 66 -10.58 2.81 -18.91
C GLU A 66 -10.65 1.84 -17.74
N THR A 67 -10.90 2.38 -16.55
CA THR A 67 -11.10 1.63 -15.32
C THR A 67 -12.54 1.71 -14.88
N THR A 68 -13.19 0.58 -14.67
CA THR A 68 -14.54 0.46 -14.15
C THR A 68 -14.53 -0.12 -12.75
N LYS A 69 -15.17 0.58 -11.80
CA LYS A 69 -15.39 0.03 -10.45
C LYS A 69 -16.52 -0.99 -10.49
N LEU A 70 -16.20 -2.24 -10.10
CA LEU A 70 -17.17 -3.33 -10.07
C LEU A 70 -17.82 -3.49 -8.69
N LYS A 71 -17.00 -3.44 -7.63
CA LYS A 71 -17.49 -3.63 -6.26
C LYS A 71 -16.56 -2.94 -5.27
N GLU A 72 -17.12 -2.35 -4.23
CA GLU A 72 -16.38 -1.75 -3.12
C GLU A 72 -16.84 -2.39 -1.81
N GLN A 73 -15.91 -2.59 -0.89
CA GLN A 73 -16.22 -3.03 0.46
C GLN A 73 -17.11 -2.00 1.16
N GLU A 74 -18.27 -2.45 1.63
CA GLU A 74 -19.17 -1.60 2.40
C GLU A 74 -18.65 -1.38 3.83
N VAL A 75 -18.85 -0.15 4.33
CA VAL A 75 -18.61 0.21 5.72
C VAL A 75 -19.94 0.64 6.32
N PRO A 76 -20.70 -0.27 6.99
CA PRO A 76 -22.08 -0.02 7.40
C PRO A 76 -22.26 1.18 8.36
N SER A 77 -21.23 1.52 9.13
CA SER A 77 -21.23 2.70 10.02
C SER A 77 -21.11 4.04 9.27
N GLY A 78 -20.93 4.00 7.96
CA GLY A 78 -20.54 5.15 7.16
C GLY A 78 -19.05 5.41 7.24
N PHE A 79 -18.47 5.80 6.10
CA PHE A 79 -17.05 6.16 6.00
C PHE A 79 -16.85 7.11 4.82
N ASN A 80 -16.20 8.22 5.09
CA ASN A 80 -15.80 9.15 4.04
C ASN A 80 -14.26 9.19 3.97
N PRO A 81 -13.64 8.64 2.92
CA PRO A 81 -12.18 8.62 2.78
C PRO A 81 -11.55 10.01 2.77
N ASP A 82 -12.30 11.04 2.36
CA ASP A 82 -11.79 12.40 2.26
C ASP A 82 -11.64 13.11 3.62
N ASP A 83 -12.13 12.49 4.70
CA ASP A 83 -11.92 12.97 6.07
C ASP A 83 -10.54 12.60 6.62
N TYR A 84 -9.75 11.82 5.87
CA TYR A 84 -8.47 11.28 6.31
C TYR A 84 -7.36 11.60 5.32
N THR A 85 -6.16 11.79 5.83
CA THR A 85 -4.95 12.01 5.05
C THR A 85 -4.07 10.78 5.13
N VAL A 86 -3.61 10.31 3.98
CA VAL A 86 -2.60 9.26 3.85
C VAL A 86 -1.32 9.89 3.30
N GLU A 87 -0.20 9.59 3.93
CA GLU A 87 1.11 10.05 3.47
C GLU A 87 2.09 8.87 3.40
N ARG A 88 3.06 8.98 2.53
CA ARG A 88 4.22 8.13 2.50
C ARG A 88 5.42 8.91 2.99
N LEU A 89 6.11 8.38 3.99
CA LEU A 89 7.29 8.96 4.59
C LEU A 89 8.47 8.00 4.45
N TRP A 90 9.66 8.55 4.64
CA TRP A 90 10.90 7.80 4.77
C TRP A 90 11.54 8.17 6.09
N ALA A 91 11.66 7.20 6.98
CA ALA A 91 12.30 7.39 8.28
C ALA A 91 13.75 6.91 8.21
N GLU A 92 14.65 7.70 8.74
CA GLU A 92 16.06 7.33 8.83
C GLU A 92 16.26 6.38 10.04
N SER A 93 16.84 5.21 9.77
CA SER A 93 17.25 4.24 10.79
C SER A 93 18.60 4.65 11.40
N HIS A 94 19.01 3.99 12.49
CA HIS A 94 20.25 4.27 13.23
C HIS A 94 21.53 4.20 12.37
N ASP A 95 21.49 3.50 11.25
CA ASP A 95 22.60 3.33 10.30
C ASP A 95 22.49 4.21 9.04
N GLY A 96 21.54 5.17 9.03
CA GLY A 96 21.27 6.06 7.90
C GLY A 96 20.40 5.45 6.81
N THR A 97 19.96 4.20 6.96
CA THR A 97 19.07 3.55 5.97
C THR A 97 17.67 4.18 6.01
N LEU A 98 17.15 4.56 4.85
CA LEU A 98 15.79 5.10 4.75
C LEU A 98 14.76 3.98 4.70
N VAL A 99 13.86 3.96 5.68
CA VAL A 99 12.78 2.99 5.84
C VAL A 99 11.46 3.60 5.37
N PRO A 100 10.77 3.00 4.38
CA PRO A 100 9.49 3.53 3.94
C PRO A 100 8.40 3.29 4.99
N MET A 101 7.55 4.29 5.17
CA MET A 101 6.42 4.26 6.10
C MET A 101 5.15 4.77 5.43
N ALA A 102 4.05 4.09 5.68
CA ALA A 102 2.71 4.56 5.35
C ALA A 102 2.05 5.09 6.62
N ILE A 103 1.48 6.29 6.58
CA ILE A 103 0.74 6.85 7.72
C ILE A 103 -0.66 7.27 7.31
N VAL A 104 -1.60 7.17 8.24
CA VAL A 104 -2.95 7.71 8.10
C VAL A 104 -3.38 8.41 9.39
N TYR A 105 -4.07 9.53 9.24
CA TYR A 105 -4.61 10.31 10.33
C TYR A 105 -5.82 11.14 9.88
N LYS A 106 -6.59 11.65 10.83
CA LYS A 106 -7.76 12.50 10.54
C LYS A 106 -7.32 13.83 9.95
N LYS A 107 -7.96 14.26 8.87
CA LYS A 107 -7.68 15.54 8.21
C LYS A 107 -7.84 16.70 9.19
N GLY A 108 -6.90 17.64 9.15
CA GLY A 108 -6.86 18.75 10.09
C GLY A 108 -6.21 18.44 11.45
N LEU A 109 -5.69 17.23 11.66
CA LEU A 109 -4.92 16.90 12.85
C LEU A 109 -3.70 17.84 12.97
N ARG A 110 -3.56 18.46 14.14
CA ARG A 110 -2.43 19.36 14.40
C ARG A 110 -1.15 18.55 14.64
N LYS A 111 -0.22 18.61 13.71
CA LYS A 111 1.10 17.95 13.80
C LYS A 111 2.01 18.72 14.79
N ASN A 112 1.94 18.43 16.06
CA ASN A 112 2.70 19.10 17.13
C ASN A 112 3.60 18.15 17.93
N GLY A 113 3.75 16.89 17.48
CA GLY A 113 4.54 15.86 18.15
C GLY A 113 3.89 15.27 19.42
N LYS A 114 2.63 15.64 19.75
CA LYS A 114 1.94 15.19 20.95
C LYS A 114 0.77 14.25 20.67
N ASN A 115 0.52 13.93 19.40
CA ASN A 115 -0.54 13.01 19.03
C ASN A 115 -0.16 11.58 19.43
N PRO A 116 -1.09 10.80 19.98
CA PRO A 116 -0.84 9.38 20.18
C PRO A 116 -0.63 8.71 18.83
N ALA A 117 0.28 7.74 18.77
CA ALA A 117 0.58 7.01 17.55
C ALA A 117 0.56 5.51 17.80
N LEU A 118 0.05 4.76 16.83
CA LEU A 118 0.15 3.32 16.75
C LEU A 118 1.03 2.96 15.55
N LEU A 119 2.24 2.48 15.84
CA LEU A 119 3.17 1.99 14.83
C LEU A 119 3.09 0.48 14.73
N TYR A 120 2.89 -0.03 13.53
CA TYR A 120 2.94 -1.45 13.20
C TYR A 120 4.12 -1.73 12.27
N SER A 121 4.78 -2.86 12.49
CA SER A 121 5.78 -3.42 11.58
C SER A 121 5.91 -4.92 11.84
N TYR A 122 6.47 -5.66 10.87
CA TYR A 122 6.74 -7.09 11.02
C TYR A 122 8.22 -7.44 10.82
N GLY A 123 8.76 -7.22 9.64
CA GLY A 123 10.19 -7.32 9.33
C GLY A 123 10.80 -8.70 9.48
N SER A 124 10.10 -9.76 9.08
CA SER A 124 10.60 -11.12 9.15
C SER A 124 10.14 -11.97 7.98
N TYR A 125 10.90 -13.03 7.67
CA TYR A 125 10.58 -14.06 6.68
C TYR A 125 10.33 -13.52 5.27
N GLY A 126 10.86 -12.36 4.92
CA GLY A 126 10.62 -11.73 3.63
C GLY A 126 9.16 -11.29 3.41
N TYR A 127 8.35 -11.23 4.48
CA TYR A 127 6.97 -10.79 4.36
C TYR A 127 6.90 -9.27 4.17
N SER A 128 6.31 -8.82 3.07
CA SER A 128 6.09 -7.40 2.80
C SER A 128 4.93 -6.85 3.61
N SER A 129 5.12 -5.72 4.26
CA SER A 129 4.09 -5.03 5.06
C SER A 129 3.20 -4.17 4.16
N ASP A 130 2.39 -4.82 3.33
CA ASP A 130 1.45 -4.14 2.45
C ASP A 130 0.35 -3.43 3.24
N VAL A 131 -0.13 -2.30 2.74
CA VAL A 131 -1.20 -1.53 3.37
C VAL A 131 -2.57 -2.07 2.95
N PHE A 132 -3.54 -1.99 3.87
CA PHE A 132 -4.93 -2.32 3.58
C PHE A 132 -5.89 -1.53 4.46
N PHE A 133 -7.09 -1.34 3.97
CA PHE A 133 -8.16 -0.71 4.72
C PHE A 133 -8.65 -1.59 5.85
N SER A 134 -8.76 -1.04 7.04
CA SER A 134 -9.35 -1.73 8.20
C SER A 134 -10.30 -0.79 8.95
N PRO A 135 -11.63 -1.03 8.92
CA PRO A 135 -12.60 -0.19 9.61
C PRO A 135 -12.31 -0.05 11.12
N ALA A 136 -11.76 -1.10 11.74
CA ALA A 136 -11.46 -1.10 13.17
C ALA A 136 -10.43 -0.03 13.59
N LEU A 137 -9.49 0.31 12.70
CA LEU A 137 -8.47 1.33 12.97
C LEU A 137 -9.08 2.74 13.14
N TYR A 138 -10.19 3.00 12.48
CA TYR A 138 -10.81 4.32 12.48
C TYR A 138 -11.40 4.70 13.84
N SER A 139 -11.72 3.72 14.69
CA SER A 139 -12.08 3.99 16.08
C SER A 139 -10.94 4.67 16.86
N LEU A 140 -9.68 4.43 16.50
CA LEU A 140 -8.50 5.08 17.08
C LEU A 140 -8.22 6.42 16.36
N ILE A 141 -8.22 6.41 15.04
CA ILE A 141 -7.89 7.58 14.21
C ILE A 141 -8.86 8.73 14.51
N ASP A 142 -10.15 8.46 14.67
CA ASP A 142 -11.16 9.46 15.02
C ASP A 142 -10.97 10.06 16.42
N ARG A 143 -10.25 9.38 17.29
CA ARG A 143 -9.84 9.88 18.60
C ARG A 143 -8.49 10.64 18.59
N GLY A 144 -7.96 10.91 17.40
CA GLY A 144 -6.75 11.70 17.21
C GLY A 144 -5.45 10.89 17.16
N PHE A 145 -5.52 9.57 17.00
CA PHE A 145 -4.33 8.74 16.75
C PHE A 145 -3.82 8.92 15.33
N VAL A 146 -2.50 8.83 15.20
CA VAL A 146 -1.83 8.56 13.92
C VAL A 146 -1.56 7.06 13.85
N TYR A 147 -1.99 6.41 12.78
CA TYR A 147 -1.61 5.02 12.51
C TYR A 147 -0.50 4.97 11.47
N ALA A 148 0.51 4.17 11.72
CA ALA A 148 1.67 4.02 10.85
C ALA A 148 2.01 2.55 10.62
N ILE A 149 2.41 2.22 9.40
CA ILE A 149 3.03 0.93 9.02
C ILE A 149 4.44 1.23 8.55
N ALA A 150 5.46 0.63 9.18
CA ALA A 150 6.84 0.71 8.74
C ALA A 150 7.23 -0.57 7.98
N GLN A 151 7.76 -0.40 6.77
CA GLN A 151 8.23 -1.47 5.90
C GLN A 151 9.71 -1.75 6.20
N ILE A 152 9.96 -2.33 7.38
CA ILE A 152 11.31 -2.50 7.93
C ILE A 152 12.08 -3.66 7.30
N ARG A 153 13.42 -3.64 7.40
CA ARG A 153 14.32 -4.71 6.92
C ARG A 153 13.96 -6.06 7.54
N GLY A 154 14.19 -7.14 6.78
CA GLY A 154 13.73 -8.48 7.10
C GLY A 154 12.39 -8.83 6.46
N GLY A 155 11.63 -7.83 5.97
CA GLY A 155 10.63 -7.96 4.92
C GLY A 155 11.24 -7.91 3.53
N SER A 156 10.44 -8.09 2.47
CA SER A 156 10.89 -7.95 1.07
C SER A 156 10.31 -6.70 0.39
N ASP A 157 9.93 -5.70 1.17
CA ASP A 157 9.25 -4.49 0.66
C ASP A 157 10.09 -3.77 -0.40
N LEU A 158 11.41 -3.67 -0.20
CA LEU A 158 12.36 -3.09 -1.14
C LEU A 158 13.20 -4.14 -1.90
N GLY A 159 12.74 -5.38 -1.97
CA GLY A 159 13.38 -6.48 -2.68
C GLY A 159 14.16 -7.43 -1.78
N GLU A 160 14.90 -8.38 -2.40
CA GLU A 160 15.59 -9.45 -1.69
C GLU A 160 16.68 -8.93 -0.74
N GLN A 161 17.43 -7.91 -1.15
CA GLN A 161 18.49 -7.33 -0.31
C GLN A 161 17.91 -6.76 1.00
N TRP A 162 16.69 -6.20 0.96
CA TRP A 162 15.99 -5.69 2.14
C TRP A 162 15.68 -6.79 3.16
N TYR A 163 15.40 -8.00 2.67
CA TYR A 163 15.25 -9.19 3.51
C TYR A 163 16.60 -9.66 4.08
N GLU A 164 17.63 -9.78 3.24
CA GLU A 164 18.97 -10.22 3.64
C GLU A 164 19.57 -9.32 4.72
N ASP A 165 19.37 -8.00 4.62
CA ASP A 165 19.92 -7.01 5.55
C ASP A 165 19.21 -6.98 6.91
N GLY A 166 18.10 -7.71 7.07
CA GLY A 166 17.34 -7.78 8.33
C GLY A 166 17.11 -9.18 8.87
N LYS A 167 17.72 -10.23 8.29
CA LYS A 167 17.56 -11.62 8.75
C LYS A 167 18.73 -12.13 9.60
N LEU A 168 18.49 -13.20 10.35
CA LEU A 168 19.50 -13.94 11.11
C LEU A 168 20.40 -13.01 11.94
N LEU A 169 21.71 -13.00 11.67
CA LEU A 169 22.69 -12.20 12.38
C LEU A 169 22.55 -10.68 12.12
N ASN A 170 21.87 -10.32 11.05
CA ASN A 170 21.57 -8.93 10.71
C ASN A 170 20.25 -8.42 11.34
N LYS A 171 19.62 -9.22 12.20
CA LYS A 171 18.29 -8.90 12.77
C LYS A 171 18.26 -7.60 13.55
N ILE A 172 19.35 -7.14 14.08
CA ILE A 172 19.46 -5.85 14.75
C ILE A 172 19.13 -4.67 13.81
N ASN A 173 19.36 -4.84 12.51
CA ASN A 173 19.05 -3.81 11.51
C ASN A 173 17.54 -3.65 11.23
N THR A 174 16.71 -4.53 11.77
CA THR A 174 15.25 -4.48 11.63
C THR A 174 14.63 -3.37 12.51
N PHE A 175 15.28 -3.04 13.65
CA PHE A 175 14.72 -2.14 14.67
C PHE A 175 15.49 -0.83 14.80
#